data_4d154c9ae18b47d63d0511d9b4ad4431
#
_entry.id   4d154c9ae18b47d63d0511d9b4ad4431
#
_cell.length_a   1.000
_cell.length_b   1.000
_cell.length_c   1.000
_cell.angle_alpha   90.00
_cell.angle_beta   90.00
_cell.angle_gamma   90.00
#
_symmetry.space_group_name_H-M   'P 1'
#
loop_
_entity.id
_entity.type
_entity.pdbx_description
1 polymer ?
#
loop_
_entity_poly.entity_id
_entity_poly.type
_entity_poly.pdbx_seq_one_letter_code
_entity_poly.pdbx_strand_id
1 'polypeptide(L)'
;MKLTTRSYNTFIANLTNQRRWLPMKTNPMTPQRFFRQRRLRLSVVLLILIGIYVLSMALVNFQAWASISKIPAGLMWLFTNFIPTSRSISYLGPILYQLWRTLLVAISSTMVASLFALIFAILGAKTTTPTPVLRWIIRFGASLLRNILVVAWAMILLFSFKQSDFTGFLALFFMTLGYLTRAFTETIEDLDAEKLQALQAVGANYFQCVFCGVLPEAASTLTSWILYMIENNLRDATLVGLLTGTGVGFLFDYYFKAFRYDAAGLIVLLIAILVIVLELTSNRIRRAIA
;
A
#
# COMPACT_ATOMS: atom_id res chain seq x y z
N MET A 1 62.62 -37.67 10.44
CA MET A 1 61.66 -36.52 10.52
C MET A 1 62.28 -35.36 9.75
N LYS A 2 62.34 -35.42 8.41
CA LYS A 2 62.88 -34.41 7.49
C LYS A 2 62.11 -34.46 6.15
N LEU A 3 60.80 -34.21 6.16
CA LEU A 3 59.95 -34.26 4.96
C LEU A 3 58.81 -33.19 5.00
N THR A 4 59.12 -31.96 5.38
CA THR A 4 58.03 -30.93 5.49
C THR A 4 58.36 -29.59 4.86
N THR A 5 59.59 -29.24 4.59
CA THR A 5 59.96 -27.92 4.07
C THR A 5 59.86 -27.81 2.55
N ARG A 6 60.03 -28.93 1.80
CA ARG A 6 59.98 -28.91 0.33
C ARG A 6 58.54 -28.85 -0.21
N SER A 7 57.60 -29.48 0.50
CA SER A 7 56.18 -29.50 0.12
C SER A 7 55.50 -28.17 0.38
N TYR A 8 55.92 -27.46 1.44
CA TYR A 8 55.37 -26.14 1.82
C TYR A 8 55.76 -25.04 0.83
N ASN A 9 57.02 -25.07 0.37
CA ASN A 9 57.50 -24.10 -0.61
C ASN A 9 56.91 -24.29 -2.01
N THR A 10 56.55 -25.50 -2.42
CA THR A 10 55.84 -25.77 -3.68
C THR A 10 54.39 -25.36 -3.60
N PHE A 11 53.75 -25.47 -2.43
CA PHE A 11 52.37 -25.02 -2.23
C PHE A 11 52.28 -23.48 -2.26
N ILE A 12 53.20 -22.79 -1.61
CA ILE A 12 53.25 -21.30 -1.63
C ILE A 12 53.59 -20.76 -3.03
N ALA A 13 54.51 -21.45 -3.76
CA ALA A 13 54.82 -21.06 -5.14
C ALA A 13 53.65 -21.26 -6.11
N ASN A 14 52.77 -22.23 -5.87
CA ASN A 14 51.54 -22.42 -6.65
C ASN A 14 50.46 -21.40 -6.29
N LEU A 15 50.35 -20.96 -5.03
CA LEU A 15 49.40 -19.92 -4.60
C LEU A 15 49.78 -18.54 -5.13
N THR A 16 51.09 -18.22 -5.23
CA THR A 16 51.55 -16.98 -5.82
C THR A 16 51.42 -16.94 -7.34
N ASN A 17 51.43 -18.09 -8.01
CA ASN A 17 51.29 -18.19 -9.46
C ASN A 17 49.79 -18.15 -9.91
N GLN A 18 48.85 -18.47 -9.03
CA GLN A 18 47.40 -18.36 -9.34
C GLN A 18 46.85 -16.91 -9.23
N ARG A 19 47.59 -15.96 -8.69
CA ARG A 19 47.24 -14.54 -8.73
C ARG A 19 47.77 -13.83 -9.97
N ARG A 20 47.81 -14.48 -11.11
CA ARG A 20 47.88 -13.78 -12.38
C ARG A 20 46.51 -13.17 -12.65
N TRP A 21 46.23 -12.02 -11.99
CA TRP A 21 45.18 -11.15 -12.41
C TRP A 21 45.43 -10.81 -13.86
N LEU A 22 44.62 -11.41 -14.75
CA LEU A 22 44.53 -10.91 -16.11
C LEU A 22 44.33 -9.41 -16.04
N PRO A 23 45.22 -8.59 -16.60
CA PRO A 23 44.91 -7.16 -16.65
C PRO A 23 43.64 -7.05 -17.44
N MET A 24 42.51 -6.71 -16.79
CA MET A 24 41.36 -6.19 -17.50
C MET A 24 41.93 -5.05 -18.30
N LYS A 25 41.90 -5.14 -19.62
CA LYS A 25 42.13 -4.03 -20.53
C LYS A 25 41.02 -3.01 -20.30
N THR A 26 41.03 -2.35 -19.18
CA THR A 26 40.32 -1.12 -18.96
C THR A 26 41.06 -0.07 -19.76
N ASN A 27 40.66 0.09 -21.02
CA ASN A 27 41.06 1.28 -21.76
C ASN A 27 40.65 2.47 -20.87
N PRO A 28 41.59 3.27 -20.33
CA PRO A 28 41.24 4.38 -19.47
C PRO A 28 40.44 5.36 -20.32
N MET A 29 39.13 5.30 -20.22
CA MET A 29 38.27 6.28 -20.86
C MET A 29 38.63 7.62 -20.24
N THR A 30 39.14 8.54 -21.07
CA THR A 30 39.34 9.91 -20.61
C THR A 30 38.03 10.44 -20.04
N PRO A 31 38.04 11.16 -18.90
CA PRO A 31 36.81 11.67 -18.28
C PRO A 31 35.87 12.37 -19.25
N GLN A 32 36.42 13.09 -20.22
CA GLN A 32 35.65 13.76 -21.27
C GLN A 32 34.88 12.79 -22.18
N ARG A 33 35.44 11.63 -22.54
CA ARG A 33 34.75 10.61 -23.33
C ARG A 33 33.63 9.92 -22.53
N PHE A 34 33.85 9.71 -21.23
CA PHE A 34 32.84 9.13 -20.34
C PHE A 34 31.62 10.07 -20.21
N PHE A 35 31.84 11.37 -19.94
CA PHE A 35 30.75 12.35 -19.85
C PHE A 35 30.03 12.57 -21.20
N ARG A 36 30.76 12.53 -22.32
CA ARG A 36 30.16 12.64 -23.65
C ARG A 36 29.26 11.44 -23.96
N GLN A 37 29.71 10.21 -23.65
CA GLN A 37 28.90 9.00 -23.86
C GLN A 37 27.68 8.98 -22.92
N ARG A 38 27.81 9.43 -21.70
CA ARG A 38 26.69 9.55 -20.74
C ARG A 38 25.66 10.58 -21.25
N ARG A 39 26.09 11.74 -21.72
CA ARG A 39 25.19 12.74 -22.32
C ARG A 39 24.51 12.19 -23.58
N LEU A 40 25.21 11.52 -24.46
CA LEU A 40 24.62 10.88 -25.65
C LEU A 40 23.57 9.84 -25.28
N ARG A 41 23.84 8.97 -24.31
CA ARG A 41 22.85 7.98 -23.83
C ARG A 41 21.61 8.67 -23.23
N LEU A 42 21.83 9.69 -22.39
CA LEU A 42 20.73 10.47 -21.83
C LEU A 42 19.91 11.17 -22.94
N SER A 43 20.57 11.77 -23.95
CA SER A 43 19.87 12.41 -25.07
C SER A 43 19.08 11.40 -25.89
N VAL A 44 19.63 10.21 -26.14
CA VAL A 44 18.92 9.12 -26.86
C VAL A 44 17.70 8.64 -26.05
N VAL A 45 17.85 8.42 -24.73
CA VAL A 45 16.73 8.04 -23.86
C VAL A 45 15.66 9.12 -23.87
N LEU A 46 16.07 10.40 -23.80
CA LEU A 46 15.16 11.54 -23.80
C LEU A 46 14.41 11.65 -25.15
N LEU A 47 15.10 11.43 -26.28
CA LEU A 47 14.49 11.38 -27.61
C LEU A 47 13.50 10.23 -27.76
N ILE A 48 13.83 9.05 -27.21
CA ILE A 48 12.91 7.90 -27.21
C ILE A 48 11.65 8.23 -26.39
N LEU A 49 11.81 8.81 -25.18
CA LEU A 49 10.68 9.20 -24.34
C LEU A 49 9.80 10.26 -25.02
N ILE A 50 10.40 11.28 -25.66
CA ILE A 50 9.66 12.27 -26.44
C ILE A 50 8.95 11.61 -27.62
N GLY A 51 9.61 10.70 -28.34
CA GLY A 51 9.01 9.94 -29.44
C GLY A 51 7.80 9.11 -28.99
N ILE A 52 7.91 8.39 -27.88
CA ILE A 52 6.81 7.63 -27.29
C ILE A 52 5.67 8.57 -26.89
N TYR A 53 5.99 9.72 -26.26
CA TYR A 53 5.00 10.72 -25.88
C TYR A 53 4.24 11.28 -27.08
N VAL A 54 4.94 11.71 -28.13
CA VAL A 54 4.33 12.23 -29.38
C VAL A 54 3.47 11.16 -30.05
N LEU A 55 3.99 9.93 -30.14
CA LEU A 55 3.23 8.80 -30.70
C LEU A 55 1.96 8.53 -29.89
N SER A 56 2.05 8.53 -28.56
CA SER A 56 0.90 8.36 -27.66
C SER A 56 -0.14 9.47 -27.88
N MET A 57 0.31 10.72 -27.99
CA MET A 57 -0.59 11.86 -28.27
C MET A 57 -1.31 11.70 -29.59
N ALA A 58 -0.59 11.26 -30.64
CA ALA A 58 -1.18 11.06 -31.96
C ALA A 58 -2.19 9.92 -31.98
N LEU A 59 -1.89 8.80 -31.29
CA LEU A 59 -2.81 7.64 -31.19
C LEU A 59 -4.09 7.94 -30.40
N VAL A 60 -4.00 8.76 -29.35
CA VAL A 60 -5.14 9.11 -28.50
C VAL A 60 -5.89 10.37 -29.00
N ASN A 61 -5.41 11.00 -30.08
CA ASN A 61 -5.90 12.32 -30.56
C ASN A 61 -5.91 13.38 -29.43
N PHE A 62 -4.91 13.34 -28.54
CA PHE A 62 -4.84 14.23 -27.40
C PHE A 62 -4.29 15.61 -27.79
N GLN A 63 -5.14 16.63 -27.72
CA GLN A 63 -4.76 18.02 -28.00
C GLN A 63 -4.14 18.68 -26.75
N ALA A 64 -2.86 18.40 -26.48
CA ALA A 64 -2.17 18.89 -25.28
C ALA A 64 -2.24 20.40 -25.14
N TRP A 65 -2.00 21.15 -26.20
CA TRP A 65 -2.02 22.61 -26.16
C TRP A 65 -3.39 23.17 -25.81
N ALA A 66 -4.44 22.66 -26.44
CA ALA A 66 -5.81 23.05 -26.15
C ALA A 66 -6.23 22.66 -24.71
N SER A 67 -5.72 21.55 -24.18
CA SER A 67 -5.98 21.12 -22.80
C SER A 67 -5.26 22.02 -21.79
N ILE A 68 -3.97 22.32 -22.01
CA ILE A 68 -3.16 23.18 -21.13
C ILE A 68 -3.73 24.60 -21.09
N SER A 69 -4.16 25.16 -22.22
CA SER A 69 -4.74 26.51 -22.28
C SER A 69 -6.07 26.64 -21.49
N LYS A 70 -6.79 25.52 -21.28
CA LYS A 70 -8.05 25.49 -20.53
C LYS A 70 -7.85 25.28 -19.01
N ILE A 71 -6.63 24.94 -18.54
CA ILE A 71 -6.36 24.74 -17.11
C ILE A 71 -6.75 25.96 -16.27
N PRO A 72 -6.39 27.20 -16.59
CA PRO A 72 -6.76 28.36 -15.78
C PRO A 72 -8.27 28.52 -15.68
N ALA A 73 -8.98 28.33 -16.78
CA ALA A 73 -10.45 28.41 -16.80
C ALA A 73 -11.10 27.31 -15.95
N GLY A 74 -10.57 26.08 -16.02
CA GLY A 74 -11.03 24.96 -15.19
C GLY A 74 -10.80 25.21 -13.70
N LEU A 75 -9.64 25.72 -13.31
CA LEU A 75 -9.33 26.09 -11.93
C LEU A 75 -10.24 27.20 -11.45
N MET A 76 -10.45 28.24 -12.25
CA MET A 76 -11.34 29.31 -11.89
C MET A 76 -12.78 28.83 -11.71
N TRP A 77 -13.27 27.95 -12.59
CA TRP A 77 -14.58 27.32 -12.46
C TRP A 77 -14.70 26.54 -11.15
N LEU A 78 -13.66 25.76 -10.80
CA LEU A 78 -13.63 24.97 -9.58
C LEU A 78 -13.67 25.85 -8.34
N PHE A 79 -12.85 26.89 -8.26
CA PHE A 79 -12.86 27.84 -7.15
C PHE A 79 -14.13 28.67 -7.06
N THR A 80 -14.84 28.91 -8.18
CA THR A 80 -16.11 29.68 -8.15
C THR A 80 -17.29 28.82 -7.71
N ASN A 81 -17.34 27.55 -8.10
CA ASN A 81 -18.51 26.69 -7.92
C ASN A 81 -18.40 25.75 -6.70
N PHE A 82 -17.18 25.30 -6.33
CA PHE A 82 -16.98 24.36 -5.22
C PHE A 82 -16.77 25.01 -3.85
N ILE A 83 -16.78 26.35 -3.77
CA ILE A 83 -16.70 27.01 -2.46
C ILE A 83 -18.05 26.89 -1.76
N PRO A 84 -18.05 26.38 -0.50
CA PRO A 84 -19.27 26.28 0.29
C PRO A 84 -19.95 27.68 0.50
N THR A 85 -21.23 27.78 0.20
CA THR A 85 -22.03 28.96 0.40
C THR A 85 -22.92 28.84 1.65
N SER A 86 -23.54 29.92 2.10
CA SER A 86 -24.48 29.86 3.22
C SER A 86 -25.62 28.85 3.00
N ARG A 87 -25.99 28.60 1.75
CA ARG A 87 -26.99 27.57 1.38
C ARG A 87 -26.47 26.14 1.63
N SER A 88 -25.19 25.88 1.43
CA SER A 88 -24.64 24.55 1.63
C SER A 88 -24.60 24.13 3.11
N ILE A 89 -24.58 25.11 4.04
CA ILE A 89 -24.65 24.85 5.48
C ILE A 89 -25.96 24.15 5.88
N SER A 90 -27.07 24.41 5.18
CA SER A 90 -28.35 23.72 5.44
C SER A 90 -28.28 22.20 5.21
N TYR A 91 -27.32 21.71 4.41
CA TYR A 91 -27.09 20.29 4.14
C TYR A 91 -26.08 19.63 5.09
N LEU A 92 -25.55 20.39 6.06
CA LEU A 92 -24.49 19.91 6.95
C LEU A 92 -24.95 18.72 7.80
N GLY A 93 -26.21 18.71 8.29
CA GLY A 93 -26.74 17.59 9.06
C GLY A 93 -26.75 16.26 8.30
N PRO A 94 -27.40 16.17 7.14
CA PRO A 94 -27.33 14.96 6.29
C PRO A 94 -25.91 14.57 5.89
N ILE A 95 -25.04 15.52 5.59
CA ILE A 95 -23.64 15.24 5.20
C ILE A 95 -22.86 14.62 6.36
N LEU A 96 -22.95 15.21 7.56
CA LEU A 96 -22.29 14.67 8.76
C LEU A 96 -22.79 13.27 9.12
N TYR A 97 -24.09 13.01 9.00
CA TYR A 97 -24.66 11.69 9.23
C TYR A 97 -24.07 10.64 8.27
N GLN A 98 -24.01 10.95 6.96
CA GLN A 98 -23.44 10.04 5.98
C GLN A 98 -21.92 9.88 6.12
N LEU A 99 -21.23 10.94 6.52
CA LEU A 99 -19.81 10.92 6.80
C LEU A 99 -19.50 9.99 8.00
N TRP A 100 -20.28 10.12 9.07
CA TRP A 100 -20.20 9.24 10.24
C TRP A 100 -20.46 7.77 9.86
N ARG A 101 -21.47 7.53 9.06
CA ARG A 101 -21.81 6.19 8.53
C ARG A 101 -20.66 5.59 7.73
N THR A 102 -20.04 6.37 6.83
CA THR A 102 -18.87 5.96 6.06
C THR A 102 -17.68 5.63 6.96
N LEU A 103 -17.43 6.44 7.98
CA LEU A 103 -16.39 6.22 8.97
C LEU A 103 -16.62 4.90 9.73
N LEU A 104 -17.83 4.63 10.17
CA LEU A 104 -18.17 3.39 10.86
C LEU A 104 -17.97 2.15 9.98
N VAL A 105 -18.34 2.22 8.70
CA VAL A 105 -18.10 1.13 7.74
C VAL A 105 -16.60 0.90 7.55
N ALA A 106 -15.81 1.95 7.41
CA ALA A 106 -14.35 1.85 7.25
C ALA A 106 -13.67 1.24 8.49
N ILE A 107 -14.06 1.68 9.69
CA ILE A 107 -13.50 1.15 10.95
C ILE A 107 -13.93 -0.30 11.15
N SER A 108 -15.21 -0.61 11.03
CA SER A 108 -15.72 -1.96 11.28
C SER A 108 -15.15 -3.00 10.30
N SER A 109 -15.06 -2.66 9.01
CA SER A 109 -14.45 -3.54 8.00
C SER A 109 -12.97 -3.81 8.30
N THR A 110 -12.22 -2.77 8.70
CA THR A 110 -10.81 -2.92 9.06
C THR A 110 -10.63 -3.76 10.33
N MET A 111 -11.42 -3.52 11.37
CA MET A 111 -11.32 -4.25 12.64
C MET A 111 -11.63 -5.74 12.42
N VAL A 112 -12.71 -6.07 11.73
CA VAL A 112 -13.05 -7.46 11.45
C VAL A 112 -11.99 -8.11 10.56
N ALA A 113 -11.53 -7.42 9.52
CA ALA A 113 -10.46 -7.92 8.66
C ALA A 113 -9.15 -8.16 9.43
N SER A 114 -8.79 -7.28 10.38
CA SER A 114 -7.56 -7.41 11.16
C SER A 114 -7.57 -8.65 12.07
N LEU A 115 -8.71 -9.01 12.64
CA LEU A 115 -8.86 -10.22 13.46
C LEU A 115 -8.59 -11.48 12.63
N PHE A 116 -9.22 -11.59 11.47
CA PHE A 116 -8.99 -12.72 10.56
C PHE A 116 -7.57 -12.70 9.98
N ALA A 117 -7.06 -11.52 9.61
CA ALA A 117 -5.71 -11.35 9.09
C ALA A 117 -4.65 -11.80 10.10
N LEU A 118 -4.84 -11.53 11.40
CA LEU A 118 -3.93 -11.97 12.46
C LEU A 118 -3.87 -13.50 12.54
N ILE A 119 -5.03 -14.16 12.52
CA ILE A 119 -5.11 -15.64 12.52
C ILE A 119 -4.38 -16.20 11.27
N PHE A 120 -4.69 -15.66 10.09
CA PHE A 120 -4.06 -16.11 8.85
C PHE A 120 -2.56 -15.78 8.81
N ALA A 121 -2.13 -14.68 9.39
CA ALA A 121 -0.72 -14.33 9.45
C ALA A 121 0.08 -15.30 10.34
N ILE A 122 -0.43 -15.63 11.52
CA ILE A 122 0.19 -16.62 12.41
C ILE A 122 0.31 -17.99 11.72
N LEU A 123 -0.73 -18.40 10.99
CA LEU A 123 -0.72 -19.66 10.25
C LEU A 123 0.09 -19.60 8.94
N GLY A 124 0.34 -18.42 8.40
CA GLY A 124 1.03 -18.19 7.12
C GLY A 124 2.50 -17.81 7.22
N ALA A 125 3.01 -17.43 8.41
CA ALA A 125 4.39 -17.03 8.61
C ALA A 125 5.33 -18.25 8.68
N LYS A 126 6.56 -18.13 8.15
CA LYS A 126 7.55 -19.22 8.13
C LYS A 126 7.93 -19.73 9.51
N THR A 127 7.94 -18.82 10.48
CA THR A 127 8.38 -19.09 11.86
C THR A 127 7.32 -19.80 12.70
N THR A 128 6.03 -19.65 12.35
CA THR A 128 4.89 -20.11 13.15
C THR A 128 3.99 -21.12 12.42
N THR A 129 4.15 -21.32 11.13
CA THR A 129 3.28 -22.24 10.35
C THR A 129 3.52 -23.70 10.72
N PRO A 130 2.46 -24.50 10.95
CA PRO A 130 2.60 -25.92 11.21
C PRO A 130 2.97 -26.73 9.96
N THR A 131 2.54 -26.29 8.76
CA THR A 131 2.79 -27.05 7.51
C THR A 131 3.06 -26.08 6.33
N PRO A 132 4.00 -26.45 5.42
CA PRO A 132 4.33 -25.63 4.27
C PRO A 132 3.17 -25.46 3.28
N VAL A 133 2.27 -26.44 3.21
CA VAL A 133 1.08 -26.40 2.34
C VAL A 133 0.10 -25.32 2.81
N LEU A 134 -0.17 -25.28 4.13
CA LEU A 134 -1.07 -24.26 4.72
C LEU A 134 -0.54 -22.85 4.47
N ARG A 135 0.78 -22.65 4.64
CA ARG A 135 1.45 -21.38 4.34
C ARG A 135 1.22 -20.96 2.89
N TRP A 136 1.39 -21.89 1.95
CA TRP A 136 1.21 -21.61 0.53
C TRP A 136 -0.23 -21.19 0.22
N ILE A 137 -1.23 -21.92 0.74
CA ILE A 137 -2.66 -21.63 0.56
C ILE A 137 -3.00 -20.23 1.09
N ILE A 138 -2.58 -19.91 2.31
CA ILE A 138 -2.87 -18.60 2.93
C ILE A 138 -2.21 -17.46 2.14
N ARG A 139 -0.96 -17.61 1.76
CA ARG A 139 -0.25 -16.58 0.98
C ARG A 139 -0.84 -16.38 -0.40
N PHE A 140 -1.25 -17.46 -1.05
CA PHE A 140 -1.92 -17.40 -2.34
C PHE A 140 -3.26 -16.68 -2.21
N GLY A 141 -4.09 -17.08 -1.23
CA GLY A 141 -5.38 -16.44 -0.95
C GLY A 141 -5.25 -14.95 -0.62
N ALA A 142 -4.33 -14.60 0.28
CA ALA A 142 -4.05 -13.20 0.62
C ALA A 142 -3.57 -12.40 -0.59
N SER A 143 -2.72 -13.00 -1.44
CA SER A 143 -2.26 -12.34 -2.66
C SER A 143 -3.40 -12.11 -3.66
N LEU A 144 -4.29 -13.08 -3.82
CA LEU A 144 -5.46 -12.96 -4.68
C LEU A 144 -6.40 -11.83 -4.20
N LEU A 145 -6.76 -11.86 -2.92
CA LEU A 145 -7.65 -10.86 -2.32
C LEU A 145 -7.10 -9.42 -2.45
N ARG A 146 -5.81 -9.24 -2.24
CA ARG A 146 -5.13 -7.93 -2.28
C ARG A 146 -4.98 -7.37 -3.69
N ASN A 147 -4.80 -8.22 -4.70
CA ASN A 147 -4.56 -7.77 -6.07
C ASN A 147 -5.85 -7.36 -6.81
N ILE A 148 -7.02 -7.66 -6.25
CA ILE A 148 -8.30 -7.18 -6.78
C ILE A 148 -8.58 -5.81 -6.15
N LEU A 149 -8.78 -4.79 -6.99
CA LEU A 149 -9.13 -3.45 -6.54
C LEU A 149 -10.45 -3.46 -5.74
N VAL A 150 -10.54 -2.62 -4.72
CA VAL A 150 -11.75 -2.50 -3.89
C VAL A 150 -13.00 -2.18 -4.71
N VAL A 151 -12.86 -1.37 -5.75
CA VAL A 151 -13.93 -1.03 -6.70
C VAL A 151 -14.45 -2.29 -7.42
N ALA A 152 -13.54 -3.18 -7.85
CA ALA A 152 -13.93 -4.43 -8.49
C ALA A 152 -14.65 -5.37 -7.50
N TRP A 153 -14.18 -5.46 -6.25
CA TRP A 153 -14.89 -6.16 -5.18
C TRP A 153 -16.30 -5.61 -4.98
N ALA A 154 -16.42 -4.27 -4.89
CA ALA A 154 -17.73 -3.63 -4.73
C ALA A 154 -18.67 -3.97 -5.89
N MET A 155 -18.20 -3.94 -7.13
CA MET A 155 -19.01 -4.27 -8.31
C MET A 155 -19.45 -5.74 -8.32
N ILE A 156 -18.53 -6.68 -8.02
CA ILE A 156 -18.86 -8.12 -7.97
C ILE A 156 -19.93 -8.38 -6.89
N LEU A 157 -19.74 -7.81 -5.71
CA LEU A 157 -20.64 -8.01 -4.58
C LEU A 157 -21.99 -7.33 -4.76
N LEU A 158 -22.03 -6.24 -5.53
CA LEU A 158 -23.25 -5.52 -5.82
C LEU A 158 -24.30 -6.39 -6.54
N PHE A 159 -23.87 -7.31 -7.41
CA PHE A 159 -24.76 -8.26 -8.08
C PHE A 159 -25.41 -9.24 -7.10
N SER A 160 -24.71 -9.60 -6.02
CA SER A 160 -25.21 -10.58 -5.03
C SER A 160 -25.96 -9.92 -3.88
N PHE A 161 -25.47 -8.81 -3.36
CA PHE A 161 -25.96 -8.16 -2.13
C PHE A 161 -26.70 -6.84 -2.36
N LYS A 162 -26.88 -6.44 -3.63
CA LYS A 162 -27.51 -5.18 -4.02
C LYS A 162 -26.78 -3.95 -3.43
N GLN A 163 -27.39 -2.79 -3.59
CA GLN A 163 -26.89 -1.51 -3.03
C GLN A 163 -27.15 -1.47 -1.52
N SER A 164 -26.09 -1.62 -0.72
CA SER A 164 -26.17 -1.62 0.75
C SER A 164 -24.83 -1.30 1.39
N ASP A 165 -24.85 -0.83 2.66
CA ASP A 165 -23.62 -0.67 3.46
C ASP A 165 -22.87 -1.99 3.65
N PHE A 166 -23.61 -3.10 3.70
CA PHE A 166 -23.02 -4.42 3.83
C PHE A 166 -22.16 -4.79 2.62
N THR A 167 -22.59 -4.41 1.41
CA THR A 167 -21.79 -4.56 0.18
C THR A 167 -20.50 -3.75 0.26
N GLY A 168 -20.59 -2.51 0.74
CA GLY A 168 -19.41 -1.66 0.96
C GLY A 168 -18.47 -2.23 2.03
N PHE A 169 -19.03 -2.70 3.15
CA PHE A 169 -18.28 -3.37 4.20
C PHE A 169 -17.52 -4.60 3.68
N LEU A 170 -18.18 -5.49 2.95
CA LEU A 170 -17.55 -6.69 2.39
C LEU A 170 -16.45 -6.38 1.37
N ALA A 171 -16.66 -5.38 0.52
CA ALA A 171 -15.65 -4.98 -0.47
C ALA A 171 -14.37 -4.49 0.21
N LEU A 172 -14.50 -3.63 1.21
CA LEU A 172 -13.39 -3.16 2.03
C LEU A 172 -12.77 -4.31 2.85
N PHE A 173 -13.58 -5.19 3.42
CA PHE A 173 -13.14 -6.33 4.20
C PHE A 173 -12.23 -7.26 3.39
N PHE A 174 -12.62 -7.70 2.20
CA PHE A 174 -11.82 -8.63 1.41
C PHE A 174 -10.48 -8.04 0.98
N MET A 175 -10.46 -6.80 0.53
CA MET A 175 -9.23 -6.12 0.15
C MET A 175 -8.31 -5.95 1.37
N THR A 176 -8.85 -5.46 2.48
CA THR A 176 -8.11 -5.23 3.74
C THR A 176 -7.59 -6.54 4.32
N LEU A 177 -8.39 -7.63 4.29
CA LEU A 177 -7.99 -8.95 4.74
C LEU A 177 -6.74 -9.43 3.99
N GLY A 178 -6.74 -9.33 2.66
CA GLY A 178 -5.60 -9.72 1.85
C GLY A 178 -4.36 -8.88 2.15
N TYR A 179 -4.54 -7.56 2.31
CA TYR A 179 -3.45 -6.64 2.60
C TYR A 179 -2.85 -6.88 3.99
N LEU A 180 -3.69 -6.90 5.04
CA LEU A 180 -3.24 -7.08 6.42
C LEU A 180 -2.65 -8.47 6.66
N THR A 181 -3.21 -9.52 6.07
CA THR A 181 -2.64 -10.88 6.19
C THR A 181 -1.20 -10.89 5.72
N ARG A 182 -0.90 -10.25 4.62
CA ARG A 182 0.48 -10.17 4.12
C ARG A 182 1.36 -9.30 5.01
N ALA A 183 0.91 -8.09 5.36
CA ALA A 183 1.67 -7.17 6.20
C ALA A 183 1.99 -7.77 7.57
N PHE A 184 1.01 -8.44 8.19
CA PHE A 184 1.20 -9.12 9.46
C PHE A 184 2.13 -10.32 9.34
N THR A 185 2.02 -11.10 8.25
CA THR A 185 2.94 -12.22 7.99
C THR A 185 4.37 -11.73 7.86
N GLU A 186 4.61 -10.67 7.09
CA GLU A 186 5.93 -10.06 6.93
C GLU A 186 6.45 -9.53 8.29
N THR A 187 5.61 -8.83 9.06
CA THR A 187 5.96 -8.35 10.41
C THR A 187 6.38 -9.50 11.34
N ILE A 188 5.65 -10.63 11.33
CA ILE A 188 5.97 -11.80 12.17
C ILE A 188 7.28 -12.48 11.69
N GLU A 189 7.54 -12.50 10.40
CA GLU A 189 8.76 -13.09 9.83
C GLU A 189 10.01 -12.22 10.06
N ASP A 190 9.83 -10.91 10.22
CA ASP A 190 10.91 -9.97 10.51
C ASP A 190 11.36 -9.96 11.98
N LEU A 191 10.63 -10.65 12.87
CA LEU A 191 11.02 -10.78 14.26
C LEU A 191 12.26 -11.68 14.42
N ASP A 192 13.06 -11.39 15.44
CA ASP A 192 14.28 -12.13 15.75
C ASP A 192 14.00 -13.63 15.99
N ALA A 193 14.45 -14.47 15.06
CA ALA A 193 14.31 -15.93 15.18
C ALA A 193 15.02 -16.48 16.42
N GLU A 194 16.08 -15.83 16.92
CA GLU A 194 16.82 -16.22 18.11
C GLU A 194 15.98 -16.21 19.38
N LYS A 195 15.09 -15.20 19.54
CA LYS A 195 14.17 -15.10 20.68
C LYS A 195 13.17 -16.25 20.68
N LEU A 196 12.67 -16.61 19.51
CA LEU A 196 11.73 -17.73 19.38
C LEU A 196 12.41 -19.06 19.68
N GLN A 197 13.64 -19.25 19.21
CA GLN A 197 14.45 -20.43 19.51
C GLN A 197 14.79 -20.53 21.02
N ALA A 198 15.07 -19.40 21.67
CA ALA A 198 15.32 -19.37 23.12
C ALA A 198 14.07 -19.80 23.92
N LEU A 199 12.87 -19.36 23.54
CA LEU A 199 11.62 -19.82 24.15
C LEU A 199 11.39 -21.32 23.96
N GLN A 200 11.69 -21.84 22.77
CA GLN A 200 11.59 -23.28 22.47
C GLN A 200 12.61 -24.09 23.30
N ALA A 201 13.82 -23.57 23.49
CA ALA A 201 14.88 -24.24 24.26
C ALA A 201 14.51 -24.42 25.75
N VAL A 202 13.70 -23.52 26.34
CA VAL A 202 13.17 -23.64 27.71
C VAL A 202 11.88 -24.47 27.77
N GLY A 203 11.45 -25.09 26.66
CA GLY A 203 10.31 -25.99 26.61
C GLY A 203 8.95 -25.32 26.38
N ALA A 204 8.90 -24.10 25.87
CA ALA A 204 7.65 -23.40 25.58
C ALA A 204 6.85 -24.11 24.47
N ASN A 205 5.56 -24.29 24.70
CA ASN A 205 4.61 -24.80 23.70
C ASN A 205 4.42 -23.79 22.56
N TYR A 206 3.91 -24.28 21.40
CA TYR A 206 3.55 -23.44 20.25
C TYR A 206 2.72 -22.20 20.63
N PHE A 207 1.66 -22.39 21.41
CA PHE A 207 0.81 -21.28 21.86
C PHE A 207 1.56 -20.31 22.77
N GLN A 208 2.42 -20.79 23.64
CA GLN A 208 3.26 -19.93 24.48
C GLN A 208 4.24 -19.12 23.65
N CYS A 209 4.88 -19.72 22.65
CA CYS A 209 5.75 -19.00 21.71
C CYS A 209 5.00 -17.90 20.96
N VAL A 210 3.78 -18.17 20.50
CA VAL A 210 2.96 -17.19 19.78
C VAL A 210 2.46 -16.08 20.71
N PHE A 211 1.83 -16.42 21.84
CA PHE A 211 1.17 -15.43 22.70
C PHE A 211 2.13 -14.68 23.62
N CYS A 212 3.22 -15.30 24.08
CA CYS A 212 4.19 -14.66 24.95
C CYS A 212 5.43 -14.11 24.24
N GLY A 213 5.73 -14.60 23.04
CA GLY A 213 6.88 -14.15 22.24
C GLY A 213 6.46 -13.26 21.07
N VAL A 214 5.80 -13.86 20.07
CA VAL A 214 5.54 -13.21 18.77
C VAL A 214 4.56 -12.03 18.90
N LEU A 215 3.40 -12.23 19.52
CA LEU A 215 2.35 -11.21 19.56
C LEU A 215 2.74 -9.96 20.36
N PRO A 216 3.32 -10.04 21.55
CA PRO A 216 3.73 -8.85 22.27
C PRO A 216 4.79 -8.02 21.55
N GLU A 217 5.74 -8.69 20.89
CA GLU A 217 6.80 -8.03 20.16
C GLU A 217 6.29 -7.38 18.87
N ALA A 218 5.38 -8.05 18.14
CA ALA A 218 4.76 -7.53 16.93
C ALA A 218 3.69 -6.46 17.20
N ALA A 219 3.12 -6.37 18.40
CA ALA A 219 1.89 -5.62 18.70
C ALA A 219 1.93 -4.16 18.25
N SER A 220 3.04 -3.45 18.45
CA SER A 220 3.21 -2.05 18.06
C SER A 220 3.13 -1.89 16.55
N THR A 221 3.82 -2.75 15.79
CA THR A 221 3.83 -2.73 14.33
C THR A 221 2.49 -3.17 13.76
N LEU A 222 1.87 -4.22 14.33
CA LEU A 222 0.53 -4.68 13.90
C LEU A 222 -0.52 -3.58 14.12
N THR A 223 -0.49 -2.90 15.26
CA THR A 223 -1.39 -1.77 15.54
C THR A 223 -1.17 -0.63 14.53
N SER A 224 0.08 -0.35 14.18
CA SER A 224 0.42 0.67 13.18
C SER A 224 -0.16 0.33 11.80
N TRP A 225 -0.16 -0.94 11.40
CA TRP A 225 -0.80 -1.41 10.18
C TRP A 225 -2.32 -1.26 10.20
N ILE A 226 -2.97 -1.58 11.35
CA ILE A 226 -4.42 -1.42 11.51
C ILE A 226 -4.81 0.05 11.37
N LEU A 227 -4.12 0.95 12.06
CA LEU A 227 -4.38 2.39 11.97
C LEU A 227 -4.18 2.93 10.55
N TYR A 228 -3.14 2.49 9.86
CA TYR A 228 -2.91 2.82 8.45
C TYR A 228 -4.07 2.35 7.56
N MET A 229 -4.57 1.14 7.78
CA MET A 229 -5.68 0.60 6.98
C MET A 229 -7.02 1.29 7.28
N ILE A 230 -7.27 1.73 8.52
CA ILE A 230 -8.46 2.55 8.84
C ILE A 230 -8.45 3.84 8.02
N GLU A 231 -7.31 4.53 7.99
CA GLU A 231 -7.13 5.77 7.22
C GLU A 231 -7.32 5.54 5.72
N ASN A 232 -6.72 4.47 5.18
CA ASN A 232 -6.84 4.12 3.76
C ASN A 232 -8.28 3.73 3.41
N ASN A 233 -8.90 2.89 4.24
CA ASN A 233 -10.28 2.43 4.03
C ASN A 233 -11.31 3.56 4.11
N LEU A 234 -11.06 4.65 4.83
CA LEU A 234 -11.95 5.80 4.81
C LEU A 234 -11.99 6.46 3.42
N ARG A 235 -10.84 6.58 2.77
CA ARG A 235 -10.74 7.10 1.40
C ARG A 235 -11.41 6.16 0.40
N ASP A 236 -11.13 4.87 0.52
CA ASP A 236 -11.71 3.83 -0.33
C ASP A 236 -13.22 3.69 -0.12
N ALA A 237 -13.72 3.83 1.13
CA ALA A 237 -15.14 3.81 1.45
C ALA A 237 -15.94 4.92 0.74
N THR A 238 -15.32 6.07 0.50
CA THR A 238 -15.92 7.14 -0.29
C THR A 238 -16.18 6.73 -1.74
N LEU A 239 -15.19 6.08 -2.36
CA LEU A 239 -15.31 5.56 -3.74
C LEU A 239 -16.28 4.37 -3.81
N VAL A 240 -16.20 3.46 -2.85
CA VAL A 240 -17.12 2.33 -2.73
C VAL A 240 -18.55 2.80 -2.51
N GLY A 241 -18.75 3.80 -1.64
CA GLY A 241 -20.06 4.40 -1.36
C GLY A 241 -20.73 4.99 -2.60
N LEU A 242 -19.96 5.59 -3.51
CA LEU A 242 -20.44 6.09 -4.79
C LEU A 242 -21.05 4.97 -5.66
N LEU A 243 -20.45 3.76 -5.62
CA LEU A 243 -20.93 2.60 -6.38
C LEU A 243 -22.06 1.87 -5.66
N THR A 244 -21.96 1.71 -4.35
CA THR A 244 -22.92 0.97 -3.55
C THR A 244 -24.18 1.79 -3.19
N GLY A 245 -24.24 3.05 -3.61
CA GLY A 245 -25.37 3.93 -3.33
C GLY A 245 -25.52 4.30 -1.86
N THR A 246 -24.42 4.31 -1.09
CA THR A 246 -24.44 4.53 0.37
C THR A 246 -23.35 5.49 0.83
N GLY A 247 -23.49 6.00 2.04
CA GLY A 247 -22.45 6.83 2.65
C GLY A 247 -22.26 8.20 1.97
N VAL A 248 -21.13 8.82 2.30
CA VAL A 248 -20.81 10.17 1.83
C VAL A 248 -20.48 10.23 0.33
N GLY A 249 -19.97 9.14 -0.25
CA GLY A 249 -19.68 9.05 -1.69
C GLY A 249 -20.94 9.13 -2.54
N PHE A 250 -22.00 8.42 -2.16
CA PHE A 250 -23.30 8.54 -2.83
C PHE A 250 -23.86 9.96 -2.72
N LEU A 251 -23.76 10.57 -1.56
CA LEU A 251 -24.28 11.92 -1.36
C LEU A 251 -23.53 12.95 -2.20
N PHE A 252 -22.20 12.75 -2.38
CA PHE A 252 -21.41 13.57 -3.30
C PHE A 252 -21.91 13.45 -4.74
N ASP A 253 -22.09 12.23 -5.24
CA ASP A 253 -22.60 11.97 -6.60
C ASP A 253 -24.00 12.59 -6.82
N TYR A 254 -24.85 12.44 -5.82
CA TYR A 254 -26.20 13.02 -5.85
C TYR A 254 -26.18 14.54 -6.01
N TYR A 255 -25.44 15.26 -5.17
CA TYR A 255 -25.35 16.72 -5.27
C TYR A 255 -24.62 17.18 -6.52
N PHE A 256 -23.59 16.45 -6.94
CA PHE A 256 -22.86 16.76 -8.15
C PHE A 256 -23.75 16.65 -9.40
N LYS A 257 -24.52 15.58 -9.53
CA LYS A 257 -25.49 15.38 -10.63
C LYS A 257 -26.68 16.35 -10.56
N ALA A 258 -27.04 16.81 -9.37
CA ALA A 258 -28.06 17.83 -9.17
C ALA A 258 -27.56 19.26 -9.43
N PHE A 259 -26.33 19.44 -9.94
CA PHE A 259 -25.69 20.72 -10.19
C PHE A 259 -25.54 21.61 -8.93
N ARG A 260 -25.53 20.99 -7.74
CA ARG A 260 -25.29 21.66 -6.45
C ARG A 260 -23.85 21.53 -6.05
N TYR A 261 -22.99 22.21 -6.79
CA TYR A 261 -21.54 22.10 -6.63
C TYR A 261 -21.04 22.66 -5.30
N ASP A 262 -21.73 23.63 -4.73
CA ASP A 262 -21.47 24.19 -3.40
C ASP A 262 -21.64 23.15 -2.28
N ALA A 263 -22.67 22.30 -2.36
CA ALA A 263 -22.88 21.20 -1.42
C ALA A 263 -21.86 20.06 -1.66
N ALA A 264 -21.54 19.75 -2.92
CA ALA A 264 -20.50 18.78 -3.26
C ALA A 264 -19.12 19.24 -2.77
N GLY A 265 -18.80 20.52 -2.89
CA GLY A 265 -17.57 21.13 -2.36
C GLY A 265 -17.49 21.04 -0.83
N LEU A 266 -18.60 21.27 -0.12
CA LEU A 266 -18.67 21.09 1.33
C LEU A 266 -18.36 19.65 1.75
N ILE A 267 -18.88 18.64 1.00
CA ILE A 267 -18.58 17.23 1.26
C ILE A 267 -17.08 16.96 1.11
N VAL A 268 -16.45 17.41 0.02
CA VAL A 268 -15.02 17.23 -0.22
C VAL A 268 -14.19 17.84 0.91
N LEU A 269 -14.55 19.05 1.34
CA LEU A 269 -13.88 19.73 2.44
C LEU A 269 -14.01 18.96 3.76
N LEU A 270 -15.21 18.46 4.08
CA LEU A 270 -15.43 17.68 5.31
C LEU A 270 -14.72 16.33 5.29
N ILE A 271 -14.67 15.66 4.14
CA ILE A 271 -13.86 14.42 3.98
C ILE A 271 -12.37 14.74 4.21
N ALA A 272 -11.85 15.80 3.61
CA ALA A 272 -10.47 16.21 3.79
C ALA A 272 -10.14 16.50 5.27
N ILE A 273 -10.99 17.24 5.95
CA ILE A 273 -10.85 17.52 7.39
C ILE A 273 -10.86 16.21 8.20
N LEU A 274 -11.79 15.30 7.92
CA LEU A 274 -11.90 14.03 8.63
C LEU A 274 -10.65 13.17 8.43
N VAL A 275 -10.13 13.08 7.19
CA VAL A 275 -8.88 12.33 6.90
C VAL A 275 -7.72 12.93 7.66
N ILE A 276 -7.55 14.25 7.67
CA ILE A 276 -6.49 14.94 8.43
C ILE A 276 -6.60 14.65 9.93
N VAL A 277 -7.80 14.73 10.51
CA VAL A 277 -8.02 14.43 11.93
C VAL A 277 -7.66 12.98 12.25
N LEU A 278 -8.05 12.03 11.41
CA LEU A 278 -7.68 10.62 11.58
C LEU A 278 -6.18 10.40 11.47
N GLU A 279 -5.52 11.00 10.49
CA GLU A 279 -4.07 10.92 10.33
C GLU A 279 -3.32 11.46 11.56
N LEU A 280 -3.72 12.63 12.06
CA LEU A 280 -3.13 13.23 13.26
C LEU A 280 -3.36 12.35 14.50
N THR A 281 -4.54 11.77 14.63
CA THR A 281 -4.89 10.87 15.75
C THR A 281 -4.09 9.57 15.65
N SER A 282 -4.04 8.95 14.48
CA SER A 282 -3.25 7.74 14.23
C SER A 282 -1.76 7.95 14.51
N ASN A 283 -1.22 9.09 14.11
CA ASN A 283 0.17 9.42 14.37
C ASN A 283 0.48 9.65 15.86
N ARG A 284 -0.49 10.19 16.63
CA ARG A 284 -0.35 10.30 18.10
C ARG A 284 -0.36 8.92 18.76
N ILE A 285 -1.29 8.07 18.37
CA ILE A 285 -1.40 6.68 18.90
C ILE A 285 -0.12 5.90 18.61
N ARG A 286 0.38 5.94 17.38
CA ARG A 286 1.64 5.27 16.98
C ARG A 286 2.82 5.71 17.85
N ARG A 287 2.96 7.02 18.11
CA ARG A 287 4.03 7.54 18.99
C ARG A 287 3.88 7.13 20.46
N ALA A 288 2.67 6.85 20.91
CA ALA A 288 2.43 6.40 22.30
C ALA A 288 2.69 4.90 22.49
N ILE A 289 2.66 4.10 21.41
CA ILE A 289 2.85 2.65 21.43
C ILE A 289 4.28 2.25 21.02
N ALA A 290 4.98 3.07 20.24
CA ALA A 290 6.39 2.88 19.90
C ALA A 290 7.31 3.26 21.05
#